data_9b555b94ea61026869f1e4b1207ad3ff
#
_entry.id   9b555b94ea61026869f1e4b1207ad3ff
#
_cell.length_a   1.000
_cell.length_b   1.000
_cell.length_c   1.000
_cell.angle_alpha   90.00
_cell.angle_beta   90.00
_cell.angle_gamma   90.00
#
_symmetry.space_group_name_H-M   'P 1'
#
loop_
_entity.id
_entity.type
_entity.pdbx_description
1 polymer ?
#
loop_
_entity_poly.entity_id
_entity_poly.type
_entity_poly.pdbx_seq_one_letter_code
_entity_poly.pdbx_strand_id
1 'polypeptide(L)'
;MRKVFMFVPGFGQIISAATFMTTHALQQAFAQKSIAGSVSTLSFPDIAELRSMATTIWYDTMPDVQYLLFIDSDMGFAPEMILDMMHFDEPIVGAIYPQRNLPTSWAGSGTGEKETQRRGNFMEVEGVGMGCTLIRRDVISVMLQKFPELVDTKIALQPYAKILQSAGANRLLRVFDKMVIADRGCISEDLSFCIRWRQCGGQVWAAVGYRISHVGPYDYGACYLEHVTQQNAIAEQQAAIAQQIEAQQIAAVEQSRQLVLAPPIEQPIQIIDFPRPEAVAVAEDVAPKEFIARAAAVTKRNVKAKRGNGRAARR
;
A
#
# COMPACT_ATOMS: atom_id res chain seq x y z
N MET A 1 -12.19 -21.83 -25.28
CA MET A 1 -11.82 -20.39 -25.34
C MET A 1 -12.07 -19.80 -23.96
N ARG A 2 -11.05 -19.19 -23.34
CA ARG A 2 -11.21 -18.52 -22.02
C ARG A 2 -12.11 -17.29 -22.18
N LYS A 3 -12.96 -17.04 -21.17
CA LYS A 3 -13.88 -15.90 -21.17
C LYS A 3 -13.69 -15.09 -19.87
N VAL A 4 -13.63 -13.77 -20.01
CA VAL A 4 -13.41 -12.82 -18.91
C VAL A 4 -14.49 -11.76 -18.93
N PHE A 5 -15.15 -11.55 -17.81
CA PHE A 5 -16.01 -10.40 -17.56
C PHE A 5 -15.23 -9.33 -16.81
N MET A 6 -14.93 -8.22 -17.46
CA MET A 6 -14.30 -7.05 -16.86
C MET A 6 -15.37 -6.13 -16.28
N PHE A 7 -15.25 -5.79 -15.02
CA PHE A 7 -16.17 -4.87 -14.37
C PHE A 7 -15.41 -3.65 -13.84
N VAL A 8 -15.85 -2.47 -14.28
CA VAL A 8 -15.30 -1.18 -13.85
C VAL A 8 -16.33 -0.46 -12.99
N PRO A 9 -16.19 -0.45 -11.65
CA PRO A 9 -17.09 0.31 -10.79
C PRO A 9 -16.93 1.80 -11.08
N GLY A 10 -18.01 2.46 -11.50
CA GLY A 10 -18.02 3.87 -11.85
C GLY A 10 -18.61 4.71 -10.71
N PHE A 11 -17.77 5.44 -9.97
CA PHE A 11 -18.25 6.44 -9.04
C PHE A 11 -18.64 7.72 -9.81
N GLY A 12 -19.87 8.19 -9.65
CA GLY A 12 -20.35 9.36 -10.37
C GLY A 12 -20.35 9.22 -11.91
N GLN A 13 -20.33 7.98 -12.43
CA GLN A 13 -20.26 7.67 -13.88
C GLN A 13 -19.00 8.17 -14.58
N ILE A 14 -17.90 8.35 -13.82
CA ILE A 14 -16.62 8.84 -14.33
C ILE A 14 -15.60 7.70 -14.29
N ILE A 15 -14.86 7.53 -15.38
CA ILE A 15 -13.66 6.71 -15.45
C ILE A 15 -12.48 7.57 -15.91
N SER A 16 -11.30 7.29 -15.41
CA SER A 16 -10.09 8.02 -15.85
C SER A 16 -9.71 7.64 -17.28
N ALA A 17 -9.01 8.54 -17.97
CA ALA A 17 -8.43 8.25 -19.28
C ALA A 17 -7.49 7.03 -19.21
N ALA A 18 -6.74 6.87 -18.12
CA ALA A 18 -5.86 5.71 -17.91
C ALA A 18 -6.66 4.40 -17.88
N THR A 19 -7.76 4.33 -17.14
CA THR A 19 -8.63 3.14 -17.10
C THR A 19 -9.26 2.84 -18.45
N PHE A 20 -9.72 3.88 -19.16
CA PHE A 20 -10.25 3.72 -20.52
C PHE A 20 -9.21 3.11 -21.47
N MET A 21 -8.00 3.69 -21.51
CA MET A 21 -6.92 3.19 -22.36
C MET A 21 -6.48 1.78 -21.98
N THR A 22 -6.40 1.48 -20.68
CA THR A 22 -6.07 0.14 -20.17
C THR A 22 -7.11 -0.89 -20.59
N THR A 23 -8.40 -0.62 -20.39
CA THR A 23 -9.47 -1.56 -20.77
C THR A 23 -9.53 -1.77 -22.29
N HIS A 24 -9.31 -0.72 -23.07
CA HIS A 24 -9.22 -0.81 -24.54
C HIS A 24 -8.03 -1.67 -24.98
N ALA A 25 -6.83 -1.39 -24.47
CA ALA A 25 -5.63 -2.18 -24.78
C ALA A 25 -5.78 -3.65 -24.36
N LEU A 26 -6.41 -3.91 -23.21
CA LEU A 26 -6.67 -5.25 -22.72
C LEU A 26 -7.65 -6.01 -23.63
N GLN A 27 -8.71 -5.36 -24.13
CA GLN A 27 -9.62 -5.98 -25.11
C GLN A 27 -8.89 -6.35 -26.40
N GLN A 28 -7.99 -5.50 -26.91
CA GLN A 28 -7.16 -5.81 -28.07
C GLN A 28 -6.24 -7.00 -27.82
N ALA A 29 -5.56 -7.03 -26.66
CA ALA A 29 -4.69 -8.14 -26.27
C ALA A 29 -5.46 -9.47 -26.11
N PHE A 30 -6.66 -9.41 -25.56
CA PHE A 30 -7.54 -10.58 -25.46
C PHE A 30 -7.96 -11.11 -26.83
N ALA A 31 -8.33 -10.24 -27.75
CA ALA A 31 -8.67 -10.62 -29.12
C ALA A 31 -7.50 -11.33 -29.83
N GLN A 32 -6.27 -10.81 -29.68
CA GLN A 32 -5.05 -11.43 -30.23
C GLN A 32 -4.75 -12.81 -29.64
N LYS A 33 -5.15 -13.08 -28.39
CA LYS A 33 -4.95 -14.34 -27.69
C LYS A 33 -6.17 -15.27 -27.73
N SER A 34 -7.19 -14.95 -28.54
CA SER A 34 -8.45 -15.70 -28.62
C SER A 34 -9.14 -15.85 -27.25
N ILE A 35 -9.11 -14.81 -26.43
CA ILE A 35 -9.82 -14.70 -25.17
C ILE A 35 -11.07 -13.82 -25.43
N ALA A 36 -12.24 -14.28 -25.02
CA ALA A 36 -13.43 -13.47 -25.11
C ALA A 36 -13.53 -12.56 -23.89
N GLY A 37 -13.35 -11.25 -24.08
CA GLY A 37 -13.48 -10.23 -23.04
C GLY A 37 -14.73 -9.40 -23.22
N SER A 38 -15.54 -9.24 -22.19
CA SER A 38 -16.63 -8.25 -22.14
C SER A 38 -16.33 -7.24 -21.02
N VAL A 39 -16.70 -5.98 -21.23
CA VAL A 39 -16.55 -4.93 -20.23
C VAL A 39 -17.91 -4.36 -19.88
N SER A 40 -18.13 -4.14 -18.58
CA SER A 40 -19.33 -3.48 -18.06
C SER A 40 -18.96 -2.47 -16.99
N THR A 41 -19.79 -1.47 -16.82
CA THR A 41 -19.68 -0.49 -15.74
C THR A 41 -21.06 -0.28 -15.12
N LEU A 42 -21.06 -0.01 -13.83
CA LEU A 42 -22.24 0.34 -13.07
C LEU A 42 -21.84 1.34 -11.99
N SER A 43 -22.74 2.27 -11.68
CA SER A 43 -22.55 3.23 -10.59
C SER A 43 -23.53 2.95 -9.47
N PHE A 44 -23.02 2.84 -8.25
CA PHE A 44 -23.81 2.67 -7.04
C PHE A 44 -23.08 3.31 -5.85
N PRO A 45 -23.80 3.88 -4.85
CA PRO A 45 -23.17 4.62 -3.75
C PRO A 45 -22.27 3.76 -2.84
N ASP A 46 -22.64 2.50 -2.59
CA ASP A 46 -21.86 1.58 -1.77
C ASP A 46 -21.03 0.64 -2.64
N ILE A 47 -19.72 0.65 -2.46
CA ILE A 47 -18.79 -0.15 -3.26
C ILE A 47 -18.88 -1.65 -2.94
N ALA A 48 -19.20 -2.04 -1.72
CA ALA A 48 -19.35 -3.44 -1.33
C ALA A 48 -20.61 -4.04 -1.99
N GLU A 49 -21.72 -3.29 -1.99
CA GLU A 49 -22.94 -3.69 -2.70
C GLU A 49 -22.70 -3.71 -4.21
N LEU A 50 -22.00 -2.73 -4.77
CA LEU A 50 -21.68 -2.66 -6.20
C LEU A 50 -20.86 -3.87 -6.67
N ARG A 51 -19.81 -4.24 -5.92
CA ARG A 51 -18.98 -5.43 -6.21
C ARG A 51 -19.79 -6.72 -6.03
N SER A 52 -20.65 -6.78 -5.02
CA SER A 52 -21.58 -7.89 -4.80
C SER A 52 -22.58 -8.05 -5.95
N MET A 53 -23.16 -6.95 -6.46
CA MET A 53 -24.03 -6.96 -7.65
C MET A 53 -23.30 -7.45 -8.90
N ALA A 54 -22.10 -6.92 -9.18
CA ALA A 54 -21.30 -7.33 -10.33
C ALA A 54 -20.96 -8.82 -10.27
N THR A 55 -20.58 -9.30 -9.08
CA THR A 55 -20.30 -10.73 -8.84
C THR A 55 -21.55 -11.58 -9.05
N THR A 56 -22.70 -11.13 -8.57
CA THR A 56 -23.97 -11.83 -8.73
C THR A 56 -24.37 -11.92 -10.20
N ILE A 57 -24.34 -10.82 -10.93
CA ILE A 57 -24.65 -10.78 -12.37
C ILE A 57 -23.74 -11.74 -13.12
N TRP A 58 -22.42 -11.63 -12.92
CA TRP A 58 -21.49 -12.55 -13.56
C TRP A 58 -21.76 -14.01 -13.21
N TYR A 59 -21.91 -14.31 -11.92
CA TYR A 59 -22.05 -15.69 -11.45
C TYR A 59 -23.36 -16.34 -11.88
N ASP A 60 -24.49 -15.62 -11.79
CA ASP A 60 -25.81 -16.17 -12.05
C ASP A 60 -26.19 -16.13 -13.54
N THR A 61 -25.75 -15.11 -14.29
CA THR A 61 -26.25 -14.89 -15.65
C THR A 61 -25.22 -15.19 -16.75
N MET A 62 -23.96 -15.44 -16.39
CA MET A 62 -22.87 -15.71 -17.35
C MET A 62 -22.15 -17.03 -17.00
N PRO A 63 -22.83 -18.20 -17.01
CA PRO A 63 -22.24 -19.46 -16.53
C PRO A 63 -20.98 -19.90 -17.29
N ASP A 64 -20.85 -19.52 -18.55
CA ASP A 64 -19.71 -19.86 -19.42
C ASP A 64 -18.50 -18.94 -19.24
N VAL A 65 -18.60 -17.88 -18.44
CA VAL A 65 -17.51 -16.93 -18.21
C VAL A 65 -16.72 -17.35 -16.98
N GLN A 66 -15.45 -17.77 -17.16
CA GLN A 66 -14.64 -18.37 -16.12
C GLN A 66 -14.07 -17.35 -15.12
N TYR A 67 -13.82 -16.12 -15.58
CA TYR A 67 -13.12 -15.11 -14.78
C TYR A 67 -13.94 -13.83 -14.65
N LEU A 68 -13.94 -13.26 -13.44
CA LEU A 68 -14.32 -11.88 -13.16
C LEU A 68 -13.05 -11.07 -12.94
N LEU A 69 -12.90 -9.97 -13.64
CA LEU A 69 -11.80 -9.02 -13.45
C LEU A 69 -12.36 -7.67 -13.01
N PHE A 70 -12.09 -7.30 -11.77
CA PHE A 70 -12.33 -5.94 -11.29
C PHE A 70 -11.20 -5.01 -11.72
N ILE A 71 -11.57 -3.82 -12.21
CA ILE A 71 -10.65 -2.72 -12.53
C ILE A 71 -11.29 -1.44 -12.00
N ASP A 72 -10.74 -0.82 -10.96
CA ASP A 72 -11.28 0.45 -10.45
C ASP A 72 -11.15 1.56 -11.52
N SER A 73 -12.04 2.54 -11.44
CA SER A 73 -12.20 3.59 -12.48
C SER A 73 -11.02 4.57 -12.60
N ASP A 74 -9.99 4.39 -11.81
CA ASP A 74 -8.79 5.22 -11.72
C ASP A 74 -7.47 4.43 -11.83
N MET A 75 -7.52 3.21 -12.39
CA MET A 75 -6.38 2.32 -12.53
C MET A 75 -5.82 2.30 -13.96
N GLY A 76 -4.47 2.29 -14.06
CA GLY A 76 -3.75 2.13 -15.31
C GLY A 76 -2.64 1.07 -15.19
N PHE A 77 -2.57 0.14 -16.15
CA PHE A 77 -1.55 -0.91 -16.20
C PHE A 77 -1.42 -1.50 -17.62
N ALA A 78 -0.33 -2.21 -17.88
CA ALA A 78 -0.12 -2.89 -19.15
C ALA A 78 -0.91 -4.21 -19.23
N PRO A 79 -1.47 -4.57 -20.40
CA PRO A 79 -2.27 -5.79 -20.61
C PRO A 79 -1.56 -7.07 -20.21
N GLU A 80 -0.24 -7.12 -20.34
CA GLU A 80 0.62 -8.26 -20.03
C GLU A 80 0.42 -8.73 -18.59
N MET A 81 0.18 -7.81 -17.64
CA MET A 81 -0.08 -8.15 -16.25
C MET A 81 -1.29 -9.09 -16.11
N ILE A 82 -2.39 -8.79 -16.79
CA ILE A 82 -3.60 -9.64 -16.74
C ILE A 82 -3.40 -10.96 -17.47
N LEU A 83 -2.70 -10.94 -18.61
CA LEU A 83 -2.36 -12.18 -19.33
C LEU A 83 -1.49 -13.10 -18.46
N ASP A 84 -0.54 -12.54 -17.73
CA ASP A 84 0.32 -13.29 -16.82
C ASP A 84 -0.45 -13.79 -15.59
N MET A 85 -1.38 -13.00 -15.02
CA MET A 85 -2.30 -13.45 -13.96
C MET A 85 -3.14 -14.65 -14.44
N MET A 86 -3.65 -14.62 -15.68
CA MET A 86 -4.41 -15.73 -16.27
C MET A 86 -3.54 -16.94 -16.55
N HIS A 87 -2.26 -16.75 -16.85
CA HIS A 87 -1.30 -17.85 -17.05
C HIS A 87 -0.87 -18.45 -15.72
N PHE A 88 -0.74 -17.63 -14.67
CA PHE A 88 -0.43 -18.06 -13.32
C PHE A 88 -1.52 -18.96 -12.72
N ASP A 89 -2.75 -18.83 -13.17
CA ASP A 89 -3.93 -19.70 -12.97
C ASP A 89 -4.31 -19.97 -11.50
N GLU A 90 -3.99 -19.06 -10.60
CA GLU A 90 -4.45 -19.15 -9.21
C GLU A 90 -5.88 -18.58 -9.06
N PRO A 91 -6.65 -19.06 -8.06
CA PRO A 91 -8.07 -18.69 -7.91
C PRO A 91 -8.33 -17.19 -7.71
N ILE A 92 -7.48 -16.52 -6.94
CA ILE A 92 -7.50 -15.07 -6.73
C ILE A 92 -6.10 -14.52 -6.97
N VAL A 93 -5.98 -13.63 -7.95
CA VAL A 93 -4.76 -12.88 -8.21
C VAL A 93 -5.12 -11.40 -8.32
N GLY A 94 -4.70 -10.61 -7.36
CA GLY A 94 -4.84 -9.15 -7.40
C GLY A 94 -3.51 -8.47 -7.68
N ALA A 95 -3.51 -7.15 -7.78
CA ALA A 95 -2.31 -6.34 -7.87
C ALA A 95 -2.05 -5.60 -6.55
N ILE A 96 -0.78 -5.41 -6.19
CA ILE A 96 -0.39 -4.43 -5.19
C ILE A 96 -0.09 -3.13 -5.94
N TYR A 97 -0.79 -2.07 -5.58
CA TYR A 97 -0.68 -0.77 -6.23
C TYR A 97 -0.53 0.36 -5.20
N PRO A 98 0.09 1.50 -5.58
CA PRO A 98 0.25 2.62 -4.66
C PRO A 98 -1.10 3.23 -4.30
N GLN A 99 -1.29 3.57 -3.02
CA GLN A 99 -2.42 4.39 -2.59
C GLN A 99 -2.21 5.84 -3.02
N ARG A 100 -3.30 6.62 -3.09
CA ARG A 100 -3.25 8.04 -3.48
C ARG A 100 -2.79 8.95 -2.33
N ASN A 101 -1.59 8.68 -1.80
CA ASN A 101 -0.98 9.45 -0.71
C ASN A 101 0.54 9.57 -0.88
N LEU A 102 1.12 10.52 -0.17
CA LEU A 102 2.56 10.70 -0.05
C LEU A 102 2.93 10.84 1.44
N PRO A 103 3.94 10.12 1.94
CA PRO A 103 4.77 9.13 1.22
C PRO A 103 3.94 7.94 0.74
N THR A 104 4.41 7.27 -0.30
CA THR A 104 3.69 6.15 -0.94
C THR A 104 3.42 5.04 0.07
N SER A 105 2.14 4.69 0.22
CA SER A 105 1.69 3.45 0.84
C SER A 105 1.04 2.54 -0.20
N TRP A 106 0.81 1.28 0.13
CA TRP A 106 0.41 0.26 -0.82
C TRP A 106 -0.96 -0.33 -0.46
N ALA A 107 -1.77 -0.60 -1.46
CA ALA A 107 -3.03 -1.32 -1.31
C ALA A 107 -2.76 -2.82 -1.38
N GLY A 108 -3.02 -3.51 -0.29
CA GLY A 108 -2.76 -4.93 -0.07
C GLY A 108 -2.18 -5.15 1.32
N SER A 109 -2.32 -6.35 1.85
CA SER A 109 -1.73 -6.72 3.14
C SER A 109 -0.84 -7.95 2.98
N GLY A 110 0.39 -7.84 3.49
CA GLY A 110 1.31 -8.98 3.57
C GLY A 110 0.80 -10.07 4.51
N THR A 111 1.42 -11.24 4.44
CA THR A 111 1.10 -12.38 5.31
C THR A 111 1.62 -12.23 6.74
N GLY A 112 2.15 -11.06 7.10
CA GLY A 112 2.80 -10.84 8.40
C GLY A 112 4.18 -11.49 8.48
N GLU A 113 4.53 -12.09 9.64
CA GLU A 113 5.86 -12.67 9.92
C GLU A 113 6.15 -14.01 9.22
N LYS A 114 5.23 -14.55 8.42
CA LYS A 114 5.46 -15.81 7.72
C LYS A 114 6.26 -15.57 6.45
N GLU A 115 7.20 -16.50 6.15
CA GLU A 115 7.86 -16.54 4.85
C GLU A 115 6.81 -16.52 3.74
N THR A 116 6.79 -15.43 3.00
CA THR A 116 5.84 -15.22 1.92
C THR A 116 6.30 -16.00 0.71
N GLN A 117 5.48 -16.94 0.24
CA GLN A 117 5.80 -17.67 -0.99
C GLN A 117 5.84 -16.70 -2.17
N ARG A 118 6.90 -16.79 -2.97
CA ARG A 118 7.05 -16.02 -4.19
C ARG A 118 7.29 -16.93 -5.38
N ARG A 119 6.55 -16.70 -6.48
CA ARG A 119 6.69 -17.39 -7.76
C ARG A 119 6.80 -16.34 -8.88
N GLY A 120 8.03 -16.01 -9.28
CA GLY A 120 8.30 -14.99 -10.28
C GLY A 120 7.81 -13.59 -9.85
N ASN A 121 6.91 -13.02 -10.63
CA ASN A 121 6.28 -11.73 -10.37
C ASN A 121 5.08 -11.79 -9.42
N PHE A 122 4.80 -12.95 -8.82
CA PHE A 122 3.66 -13.15 -7.93
C PHE A 122 4.12 -13.52 -6.52
N MET A 123 3.40 -13.00 -5.53
CA MET A 123 3.68 -13.19 -4.12
C MET A 123 2.39 -13.57 -3.39
N GLU A 124 2.43 -14.57 -2.51
CA GLU A 124 1.31 -14.89 -1.64
C GLU A 124 1.12 -13.76 -0.62
N VAL A 125 -0.14 -13.35 -0.40
CA VAL A 125 -0.50 -12.25 0.50
C VAL A 125 -1.71 -12.61 1.36
N GLU A 126 -1.93 -11.87 2.43
CA GLU A 126 -3.15 -12.00 3.24
C GLU A 126 -4.38 -11.53 2.47
N GLY A 127 -4.24 -10.47 1.71
CA GLY A 127 -5.30 -9.92 0.89
C GLY A 127 -4.81 -8.85 -0.06
N VAL A 128 -5.64 -8.53 -1.05
CA VAL A 128 -5.42 -7.52 -2.09
C VAL A 128 -6.60 -6.56 -2.13
N GLY A 129 -6.36 -5.34 -2.58
CA GLY A 129 -7.43 -4.42 -2.96
C GLY A 129 -8.09 -4.87 -4.27
N MET A 130 -9.36 -4.59 -4.45
CA MET A 130 -10.11 -4.97 -5.66
C MET A 130 -9.91 -4.02 -6.85
N GLY A 131 -9.02 -3.04 -6.75
CA GLY A 131 -8.74 -2.08 -7.84
C GLY A 131 -8.19 -2.72 -9.11
N CYS A 132 -7.52 -3.87 -9.00
CA CYS A 132 -7.16 -4.73 -10.12
C CYS A 132 -7.05 -6.17 -9.61
N THR A 133 -8.12 -6.96 -9.74
CA THR A 133 -8.15 -8.34 -9.20
C THR A 133 -8.92 -9.27 -10.12
N LEU A 134 -8.27 -10.36 -10.50
CA LEU A 134 -8.81 -11.47 -11.28
C LEU A 134 -9.30 -12.56 -10.33
N ILE A 135 -10.57 -12.96 -10.47
CA ILE A 135 -11.24 -13.95 -9.63
C ILE A 135 -11.77 -15.07 -10.52
N ARG A 136 -11.42 -16.31 -10.20
CA ARG A 136 -11.92 -17.50 -10.88
C ARG A 136 -13.28 -17.90 -10.30
N ARG A 137 -14.14 -18.44 -11.15
CA ARG A 137 -15.54 -18.76 -10.80
C ARG A 137 -15.70 -19.71 -9.62
N ASP A 138 -14.83 -20.69 -9.49
CA ASP A 138 -14.86 -21.68 -8.41
C ASP A 138 -14.72 -21.07 -7.01
N VAL A 139 -14.04 -19.91 -6.89
CA VAL A 139 -13.96 -19.13 -5.64
C VAL A 139 -15.35 -18.85 -5.06
N ILE A 140 -16.25 -18.37 -5.91
CA ILE A 140 -17.61 -18.04 -5.46
C ILE A 140 -18.38 -19.31 -5.09
N SER A 141 -18.28 -20.36 -5.90
CA SER A 141 -18.91 -21.65 -5.62
C SER A 141 -18.49 -22.22 -4.25
N VAL A 142 -17.20 -22.20 -3.96
CA VAL A 142 -16.66 -22.71 -2.69
C VAL A 142 -17.07 -21.81 -1.51
N MET A 143 -17.03 -20.48 -1.70
CA MET A 143 -17.49 -19.55 -0.66
C MET A 143 -18.94 -19.76 -0.30
N LEU A 144 -19.83 -19.90 -1.29
CA LEU A 144 -21.27 -20.08 -1.06
C LEU A 144 -21.61 -21.43 -0.41
N GLN A 145 -20.81 -22.45 -0.66
CA GLN A 145 -20.95 -23.74 0.03
C GLN A 145 -20.58 -23.62 1.52
N LYS A 146 -19.54 -22.85 1.85
CA LYS A 146 -19.09 -22.66 3.22
C LYS A 146 -19.90 -21.63 4.00
N PHE A 147 -20.38 -20.61 3.33
CA PHE A 147 -21.09 -19.46 3.89
C PHE A 147 -22.43 -19.25 3.16
N PRO A 148 -23.41 -20.18 3.33
CA PRO A 148 -24.71 -20.10 2.64
C PRO A 148 -25.50 -18.83 3.02
N GLU A 149 -25.23 -18.23 4.16
CA GLU A 149 -25.82 -16.95 4.62
C GLU A 149 -25.46 -15.76 3.76
N LEU A 150 -24.42 -15.86 2.91
CA LEU A 150 -24.07 -14.81 1.96
C LEU A 150 -25.05 -14.72 0.78
N VAL A 151 -25.99 -15.65 0.65
CA VAL A 151 -27.02 -15.63 -0.38
C VAL A 151 -28.26 -14.89 0.14
N ASP A 152 -28.40 -13.62 -0.26
CA ASP A 152 -29.59 -12.84 0.07
C ASP A 152 -30.66 -12.94 -1.03
N THR A 153 -31.75 -13.60 -0.73
CA THR A 153 -32.93 -13.72 -1.62
C THR A 153 -34.01 -12.67 -1.35
N LYS A 154 -33.86 -11.84 -0.30
CA LYS A 154 -34.85 -10.85 0.11
C LYS A 154 -34.51 -9.46 -0.44
N ILE A 155 -34.29 -9.39 -1.75
CA ILE A 155 -33.81 -8.16 -2.41
C ILE A 155 -34.95 -7.22 -2.86
N ALA A 156 -36.20 -7.62 -2.82
CA ALA A 156 -37.30 -6.91 -3.47
C ALA A 156 -37.48 -5.43 -3.06
N LEU A 157 -37.13 -5.09 -1.82
CA LEU A 157 -37.21 -3.73 -1.28
C LEU A 157 -35.85 -2.99 -1.29
N GLN A 158 -34.84 -3.61 -1.81
CA GLN A 158 -33.49 -3.03 -1.82
C GLN A 158 -33.29 -2.07 -3.00
N PRO A 159 -32.51 -1.01 -2.88
CA PRO A 159 -32.27 -0.04 -3.95
C PRO A 159 -31.71 -0.67 -5.22
N TYR A 160 -30.96 -1.75 -5.11
CA TYR A 160 -30.33 -2.48 -6.23
C TYR A 160 -31.22 -3.55 -6.87
N ALA A 161 -32.43 -3.81 -6.32
CA ALA A 161 -33.31 -4.88 -6.81
C ALA A 161 -33.61 -4.78 -8.30
N LYS A 162 -33.98 -3.59 -8.77
CA LYS A 162 -34.28 -3.34 -10.18
C LYS A 162 -33.07 -3.59 -11.10
N ILE A 163 -31.88 -3.26 -10.64
CA ILE A 163 -30.63 -3.47 -11.39
C ILE A 163 -30.40 -4.97 -11.57
N LEU A 164 -30.45 -5.74 -10.49
CA LEU A 164 -30.27 -7.19 -10.53
C LEU A 164 -31.34 -7.87 -11.39
N GLN A 165 -32.61 -7.52 -11.21
CA GLN A 165 -33.71 -8.08 -11.98
C GLN A 165 -33.59 -7.77 -13.48
N SER A 166 -33.19 -6.55 -13.86
CA SER A 166 -32.99 -6.20 -15.28
C SER A 166 -31.81 -6.97 -15.89
N ALA A 167 -30.84 -7.39 -15.08
CA ALA A 167 -29.75 -8.26 -15.51
C ALA A 167 -30.11 -9.76 -15.46
N GLY A 168 -31.31 -10.15 -14.99
CA GLY A 168 -31.74 -11.54 -14.88
C GLY A 168 -31.36 -12.23 -13.56
N ALA A 169 -30.93 -11.50 -12.54
CA ALA A 169 -30.60 -12.04 -11.23
C ALA A 169 -31.70 -11.75 -10.20
N ASN A 170 -32.03 -12.73 -9.34
CA ASN A 170 -33.12 -12.65 -8.36
C ASN A 170 -32.63 -12.75 -6.91
N ARG A 171 -31.34 -12.62 -6.68
CA ARG A 171 -30.66 -12.66 -5.38
C ARG A 171 -29.47 -11.73 -5.40
N LEU A 172 -28.85 -11.51 -4.24
CA LEU A 172 -27.55 -10.86 -4.11
C LEU A 172 -26.58 -11.82 -3.41
N LEU A 173 -25.38 -11.98 -3.97
CA LEU A 173 -24.30 -12.70 -3.35
C LEU A 173 -23.46 -11.70 -2.53
N ARG A 174 -23.66 -11.68 -1.21
CA ARG A 174 -23.06 -10.71 -0.27
C ARG A 174 -21.60 -11.03 0.07
N VAL A 175 -20.84 -11.48 -0.91
CA VAL A 175 -19.45 -11.93 -0.72
C VAL A 175 -18.49 -10.81 -0.37
N PHE A 176 -18.87 -9.56 -0.64
CA PHE A 176 -18.11 -8.34 -0.28
C PHE A 176 -18.63 -7.63 0.98
N ASP A 177 -19.56 -8.21 1.73
CA ASP A 177 -20.00 -7.63 3.00
C ASP A 177 -18.82 -7.48 3.95
N LYS A 178 -18.74 -6.33 4.60
CA LYS A 178 -17.69 -6.03 5.58
C LYS A 178 -17.78 -6.95 6.78
N MET A 179 -16.66 -7.48 7.23
CA MET A 179 -16.56 -8.30 8.42
C MET A 179 -16.14 -7.45 9.62
N VAL A 180 -16.61 -7.83 10.80
CA VAL A 180 -16.10 -7.31 12.07
C VAL A 180 -15.30 -8.42 12.74
N ILE A 181 -14.03 -8.18 12.99
CA ILE A 181 -13.13 -9.12 13.64
C ILE A 181 -12.75 -8.53 15.01
N ALA A 182 -12.82 -9.36 16.09
CA ALA A 182 -12.70 -8.90 17.46
C ALA A 182 -11.45 -8.02 17.70
N ASP A 183 -10.30 -8.45 17.19
CA ASP A 183 -9.01 -7.77 17.43
C ASP A 183 -8.64 -6.73 16.36
N ARG A 184 -9.39 -6.67 15.25
CA ARG A 184 -9.09 -5.81 14.08
C ARG A 184 -10.20 -4.80 13.76
N GLY A 185 -11.36 -4.90 14.41
CA GLY A 185 -12.51 -4.05 14.16
C GLY A 185 -13.20 -4.33 12.82
N CYS A 186 -13.77 -3.29 12.20
CA CYS A 186 -14.42 -3.39 10.90
C CYS A 186 -13.38 -3.47 9.77
N ILE A 187 -13.42 -4.54 8.99
CA ILE A 187 -12.54 -4.83 7.88
C ILE A 187 -13.17 -4.32 6.58
N SER A 188 -12.36 -3.75 5.66
CA SER A 188 -12.84 -3.34 4.33
C SER A 188 -13.45 -4.50 3.55
N GLU A 189 -14.26 -4.21 2.55
CA GLU A 189 -14.97 -5.20 1.76
C GLU A 189 -14.04 -6.12 0.97
N ASP A 190 -12.96 -5.57 0.42
CA ASP A 190 -11.94 -6.30 -0.33
C ASP A 190 -11.15 -7.27 0.56
N LEU A 191 -10.68 -6.82 1.73
CA LEU A 191 -10.04 -7.71 2.70
C LEU A 191 -11.02 -8.72 3.28
N SER A 192 -12.27 -8.35 3.52
CA SER A 192 -13.32 -9.26 3.97
C SER A 192 -13.56 -10.40 2.97
N PHE A 193 -13.55 -10.10 1.66
CA PHE A 193 -13.61 -11.10 0.61
C PHE A 193 -12.40 -12.05 0.65
N CYS A 194 -11.20 -11.51 0.73
CA CYS A 194 -9.97 -12.30 0.83
C CYS A 194 -9.94 -13.20 2.07
N ILE A 195 -10.38 -12.69 3.23
CA ILE A 195 -10.45 -13.44 4.48
C ILE A 195 -11.43 -14.61 4.35
N ARG A 196 -12.62 -14.41 3.78
CA ARG A 196 -13.58 -15.51 3.53
C ARG A 196 -12.98 -16.59 2.65
N TRP A 197 -12.28 -16.20 1.58
CA TRP A 197 -11.58 -17.15 0.72
C TRP A 197 -10.51 -17.96 1.47
N ARG A 198 -9.69 -17.29 2.28
CA ARG A 198 -8.69 -17.96 3.11
C ARG A 198 -9.33 -18.89 4.16
N GLN A 199 -10.47 -18.52 4.72
CA GLN A 199 -11.25 -19.39 5.59
C GLN A 199 -11.76 -20.64 4.85
N CYS A 200 -11.94 -20.58 3.53
CA CYS A 200 -12.22 -21.75 2.69
C CYS A 200 -10.97 -22.62 2.43
N GLY A 201 -9.79 -22.24 2.92
CA GLY A 201 -8.53 -22.93 2.66
C GLY A 201 -7.80 -22.44 1.41
N GLY A 202 -8.27 -21.38 0.77
CA GLY A 202 -7.66 -20.81 -0.42
C GLY A 202 -6.49 -19.87 -0.12
N GLN A 203 -5.66 -19.64 -1.13
CA GLN A 203 -4.56 -18.68 -1.11
C GLN A 203 -4.93 -17.44 -1.94
N VAL A 204 -4.40 -16.28 -1.56
CA VAL A 204 -4.51 -15.03 -2.31
C VAL A 204 -3.12 -14.66 -2.80
N TRP A 205 -3.01 -14.34 -4.08
CA TRP A 205 -1.77 -13.97 -4.72
C TRP A 205 -1.81 -12.54 -5.22
N ALA A 206 -0.65 -11.89 -5.18
CA ALA A 206 -0.48 -10.51 -5.66
C ALA A 206 0.55 -10.43 -6.78
N ALA A 207 0.21 -9.76 -7.87
CA ALA A 207 1.15 -9.35 -8.90
C ALA A 207 1.96 -8.15 -8.37
N VAL A 208 3.27 -8.33 -8.20
CA VAL A 208 4.18 -7.37 -7.54
C VAL A 208 5.23 -6.79 -8.49
N GLY A 209 5.47 -7.43 -9.64
CA GLY A 209 6.50 -7.07 -10.61
C GLY A 209 6.03 -6.13 -11.73
N TYR A 210 4.90 -5.46 -11.59
CA TYR A 210 4.31 -4.63 -12.62
C TYR A 210 4.14 -3.18 -12.16
N ARG A 211 4.35 -2.24 -13.10
CA ARG A 211 4.05 -0.85 -12.84
C ARG A 211 2.54 -0.61 -12.97
N ILE A 212 1.96 0.01 -11.96
CA ILE A 212 0.54 0.33 -11.90
C ILE A 212 0.40 1.81 -11.57
N SER A 213 -0.44 2.50 -12.33
CA SER A 213 -0.87 3.88 -12.06
C SER A 213 -2.18 3.86 -11.28
N HIS A 214 -2.26 4.62 -10.21
CA HIS A 214 -3.48 4.92 -9.47
C HIS A 214 -3.75 6.41 -9.60
N VAL A 215 -4.65 6.76 -10.50
CA VAL A 215 -4.86 8.14 -10.94
C VAL A 215 -5.76 8.89 -9.97
N GLY A 216 -5.32 10.09 -9.57
CA GLY A 216 -6.07 11.04 -8.76
C GLY A 216 -5.76 12.44 -9.25
N PRO A 217 -5.65 13.45 -8.36
CA PRO A 217 -5.08 14.75 -8.71
C PRO A 217 -3.63 14.65 -9.20
N TYR A 218 -2.99 13.52 -8.94
CA TYR A 218 -1.64 13.15 -9.34
C TYR A 218 -1.64 11.69 -9.81
N ASP A 219 -0.72 11.29 -10.71
CA ASP A 219 -0.51 9.88 -11.07
C ASP A 219 0.47 9.22 -10.09
N TYR A 220 -0.05 8.39 -9.20
CA TYR A 220 0.70 7.63 -8.21
C TYR A 220 1.24 6.31 -8.81
N GLY A 221 1.97 6.41 -9.93
CA GLY A 221 2.47 5.23 -10.65
C GLY A 221 3.73 4.63 -10.05
N ALA A 222 3.70 3.37 -9.62
CA ALA A 222 4.86 2.66 -9.07
C ALA A 222 4.82 1.14 -9.30
N CYS A 223 5.97 0.49 -9.14
CA CYS A 223 6.12 -0.97 -9.08
C CYS A 223 6.52 -1.36 -7.66
N TYR A 224 5.74 -2.23 -7.02
CA TYR A 224 5.98 -2.64 -5.64
C TYR A 224 7.32 -3.35 -5.46
N LEU A 225 7.67 -4.25 -6.36
CA LEU A 225 8.92 -4.99 -6.28
C LEU A 225 10.15 -4.08 -6.38
N GLU A 226 10.14 -3.11 -7.30
CA GLU A 226 11.21 -2.12 -7.42
C GLU A 226 11.36 -1.30 -6.14
N HIS A 227 10.23 -0.86 -5.56
CA HIS A 227 10.22 -0.11 -4.32
C HIS A 227 10.87 -0.89 -3.16
N VAL A 228 10.45 -2.14 -2.94
CA VAL A 228 11.01 -2.99 -1.88
C VAL A 228 12.49 -3.26 -2.11
N THR A 229 12.91 -3.51 -3.34
CA THR A 229 14.32 -3.72 -3.68
C THR A 229 15.16 -2.49 -3.35
N GLN A 230 14.67 -1.29 -3.69
CA GLN A 230 15.37 -0.03 -3.34
C GLN A 230 15.44 0.18 -1.83
N GLN A 231 14.36 -0.07 -1.08
CA GLN A 231 14.35 0.06 0.38
C GLN A 231 15.34 -0.89 1.04
N ASN A 232 15.43 -2.13 0.59
CA ASN A 232 16.38 -3.11 1.10
C ASN A 232 17.82 -2.67 0.82
N ALA A 233 18.14 -2.20 -0.39
CA ALA A 233 19.46 -1.71 -0.74
C ALA A 233 19.88 -0.48 0.12
N ILE A 234 18.95 0.44 0.39
CA ILE A 234 19.19 1.58 1.28
C ILE A 234 19.44 1.09 2.72
N ALA A 235 18.68 0.14 3.22
CA ALA A 235 18.85 -0.41 4.56
C ALA A 235 20.19 -1.12 4.72
N GLU A 236 20.61 -1.91 3.73
CA GLU A 236 21.92 -2.56 3.69
C GLU A 236 23.07 -1.55 3.68
N GLN A 237 22.96 -0.49 2.90
CA GLN A 237 23.94 0.59 2.86
C GLN A 237 24.03 1.32 4.21
N GLN A 238 22.91 1.63 4.84
CA GLN A 238 22.87 2.25 6.15
C GLN A 238 23.49 1.36 7.23
N ALA A 239 23.21 0.06 7.20
CA ALA A 239 23.82 -0.92 8.11
C ALA A 239 25.34 -0.99 7.94
N ALA A 240 25.84 -0.99 6.69
CA ALA A 240 27.28 -0.98 6.41
C ALA A 240 27.97 0.30 6.92
N ILE A 241 27.35 1.46 6.73
CA ILE A 241 27.83 2.75 7.26
C ILE A 241 27.88 2.72 8.80
N ALA A 242 26.83 2.22 9.45
CA ALA A 242 26.77 2.11 10.90
C ALA A 242 27.90 1.22 11.45
N GLN A 243 28.19 0.08 10.82
CA GLN A 243 29.30 -0.81 11.19
C GLN A 243 30.67 -0.13 11.01
N GLN A 244 30.87 0.66 9.94
CA GLN A 244 32.10 1.41 9.73
C GLN A 244 32.30 2.47 10.81
N ILE A 245 31.25 3.20 11.20
CA ILE A 245 31.31 4.20 12.28
C ILE A 245 31.67 3.52 13.61
N GLU A 246 31.03 2.39 13.92
CA GLU A 246 31.31 1.63 15.15
C GLU A 246 32.80 1.14 15.18
N ALA A 247 33.28 0.58 14.07
CA ALA A 247 34.66 0.14 13.95
C ALA A 247 35.66 1.30 14.12
N GLN A 248 35.37 2.48 13.56
CA GLN A 248 36.20 3.68 13.74
C GLN A 248 36.19 4.16 15.18
N GLN A 249 35.06 4.12 15.88
CA GLN A 249 34.94 4.48 17.29
C GLN A 249 35.75 3.54 18.17
N ILE A 250 35.68 2.23 17.94
CA ILE A 250 36.47 1.22 18.65
C ILE A 250 37.97 1.47 18.43
N ALA A 251 38.42 1.68 17.19
CA ALA A 251 39.80 1.96 16.86
C ALA A 251 40.32 3.25 17.53
N ALA A 252 39.50 4.32 17.56
CA ALA A 252 39.84 5.57 18.23
C ALA A 252 39.98 5.41 19.76
N VAL A 253 39.12 4.61 20.39
CA VAL A 253 39.23 4.29 21.83
C VAL A 253 40.47 3.47 22.10
N GLU A 254 40.79 2.51 21.27
CA GLU A 254 42.00 1.68 21.41
C GLU A 254 43.27 2.48 21.22
N GLN A 255 43.33 3.39 20.25
CA GLN A 255 44.43 4.33 20.05
C GLN A 255 44.60 5.29 21.24
N SER A 256 43.50 5.78 21.81
CA SER A 256 43.51 6.62 23.01
C SER A 256 44.08 5.86 24.24
N ARG A 257 43.72 4.59 24.38
CA ARG A 257 44.30 3.72 25.47
C ARG A 257 45.80 3.50 25.31
N GLN A 258 46.28 3.33 24.09
CA GLN A 258 47.72 3.17 23.83
C GLN A 258 48.51 4.44 24.16
N LEU A 259 47.95 5.63 23.89
CA LEU A 259 48.55 6.91 24.23
C LEU A 259 48.67 7.14 25.74
N VAL A 260 47.67 6.65 26.52
CA VAL A 260 47.71 6.74 28.00
C VAL A 260 48.70 5.76 28.63
N LEU A 261 48.99 4.64 27.96
CA LEU A 261 49.94 3.62 28.42
C LEU A 261 51.39 3.86 27.94
N ALA A 262 51.64 4.90 27.14
CA ALA A 262 52.98 5.24 26.73
C ALA A 262 53.81 5.68 27.96
N PRO A 263 55.05 5.20 28.14
CA PRO A 263 55.89 5.61 29.27
C PRO A 263 56.11 7.13 29.22
N PRO A 264 56.19 7.80 30.39
CA PRO A 264 56.41 9.24 30.43
C PRO A 264 57.69 9.57 29.66
N ILE A 265 57.63 10.58 28.80
CA ILE A 265 58.76 11.05 28.03
C ILE A 265 59.79 11.65 29.05
N GLU A 266 60.82 10.90 29.37
CA GLU A 266 61.96 11.40 30.15
C GLU A 266 62.83 12.36 29.29
N GLN A 267 62.21 13.45 28.87
CA GLN A 267 63.00 14.58 28.39
C GLN A 267 62.97 15.67 29.46
N PRO A 268 64.10 16.17 29.91
CA PRO A 268 64.16 17.30 30.86
C PRO A 268 63.50 18.51 30.18
N ILE A 269 62.41 19.00 30.84
CA ILE A 269 61.77 20.22 30.41
C ILE A 269 62.80 21.34 30.46
N GLN A 270 63.22 21.82 29.31
CA GLN A 270 63.98 23.10 29.25
C GLN A 270 62.92 24.17 29.58
N ILE A 271 63.03 24.74 30.76
CA ILE A 271 62.33 25.91 31.18
C ILE A 271 62.73 27.07 30.29
N ILE A 272 62.00 27.39 29.28
CA ILE A 272 62.12 28.59 28.50
C ILE A 272 61.54 29.71 29.37
N ASP A 273 62.42 30.58 29.86
CA ASP A 273 62.04 31.76 30.65
C ASP A 273 61.33 32.73 29.69
N PHE A 274 59.96 32.76 29.75
CA PHE A 274 59.22 33.73 29.01
C PHE A 274 59.21 35.06 29.76
N PRO A 275 59.51 36.19 29.10
CA PRO A 275 59.39 37.51 29.72
C PRO A 275 57.88 37.72 30.15
N ARG A 276 57.74 38.16 31.40
CA ARG A 276 56.41 38.46 31.92
C ARG A 276 55.73 39.50 31.01
N PRO A 277 54.56 39.28 30.51
CA PRO A 277 53.80 40.31 29.81
C PRO A 277 53.46 41.43 30.78
N GLU A 278 53.78 42.67 30.38
CA GLU A 278 53.28 43.88 31.08
C GLU A 278 51.76 43.85 31.21
N ALA A 279 51.26 44.25 32.35
CA ALA A 279 49.86 44.25 32.69
C ALA A 279 49.07 45.14 31.70
N VAL A 280 48.39 44.49 30.76
CA VAL A 280 47.36 45.13 29.94
C VAL A 280 46.12 45.25 30.82
N ALA A 281 45.65 46.49 31.06
CA ALA A 281 44.44 46.77 31.79
C ALA A 281 43.24 46.06 31.12
N VAL A 282 42.64 45.13 31.85
CA VAL A 282 41.37 44.47 31.42
C VAL A 282 40.26 45.49 31.58
N ALA A 283 39.71 45.96 30.45
CA ALA A 283 38.48 46.66 30.47
C ALA A 283 37.35 45.69 30.89
N GLU A 284 36.79 45.91 32.06
CA GLU A 284 35.51 45.30 32.47
C GLU A 284 34.42 45.76 31.54
N ASP A 285 33.53 44.83 31.25
CA ASP A 285 32.18 44.95 30.70
C ASP A 285 31.95 44.34 29.33
N VAL A 286 31.59 43.06 29.33
CA VAL A 286 30.44 42.56 28.55
C VAL A 286 29.81 41.38 29.33
N ALA A 287 28.68 41.65 29.94
CA ALA A 287 27.97 40.67 30.76
C ALA A 287 27.25 39.58 29.93
N PRO A 288 27.25 38.32 30.43
CA PRO A 288 26.65 37.17 29.74
C PRO A 288 25.09 37.15 29.71
N LYS A 289 24.45 38.26 29.99
CA LYS A 289 22.94 38.30 30.16
C LYS A 289 22.15 38.31 28.85
N GLU A 290 22.71 38.71 27.73
CA GLU A 290 21.94 38.78 26.46
C GLU A 290 21.78 37.45 25.71
N PHE A 291 22.67 36.49 25.94
CA PHE A 291 22.57 35.23 25.24
C PHE A 291 21.45 34.32 25.77
N ILE A 292 21.15 34.41 27.07
CA ILE A 292 20.07 33.61 27.72
C ILE A 292 18.69 34.17 27.39
N ALA A 293 18.58 35.48 27.16
CA ALA A 293 17.30 36.11 26.82
C ALA A 293 16.81 35.80 25.40
N ARG A 294 17.71 35.56 24.43
CA ARG A 294 17.36 35.15 23.06
C ARG A 294 16.89 33.72 22.94
N ALA A 295 17.45 32.80 23.68
CA ALA A 295 17.04 31.40 23.71
C ALA A 295 15.63 31.21 24.30
N ALA A 296 15.28 31.95 25.34
CA ALA A 296 13.95 31.93 25.98
C ALA A 296 12.84 32.58 25.12
N ALA A 297 13.15 33.49 24.22
CA ALA A 297 12.18 34.14 23.33
C ALA A 297 11.77 33.21 22.15
N VAL A 298 12.65 32.39 21.66
CA VAL A 298 12.36 31.43 20.59
C VAL A 298 11.45 30.31 21.08
N THR A 299 11.65 29.83 22.31
CA THR A 299 10.82 28.76 22.91
C THR A 299 9.39 29.24 23.21
N LYS A 300 9.20 30.48 23.60
CA LYS A 300 7.85 31.05 23.85
C LYS A 300 7.05 31.32 22.56
N ARG A 301 7.68 31.58 21.43
CA ARG A 301 6.98 31.77 20.14
C ARG A 301 6.42 30.45 19.61
N ASN A 302 7.13 29.32 19.76
CA ASN A 302 6.68 28.03 19.28
C ASN A 302 5.53 27.42 20.11
N VAL A 303 5.39 27.77 21.38
CA VAL A 303 4.29 27.30 22.23
C VAL A 303 2.99 28.11 21.98
N LYS A 304 3.08 29.39 21.57
CA LYS A 304 1.90 30.19 21.23
C LYS A 304 1.30 29.85 19.86
N ALA A 305 2.10 29.40 18.89
CA ALA A 305 1.64 28.98 17.58
C ALA A 305 0.83 27.64 17.63
N LYS A 306 1.10 26.76 18.60
CA LYS A 306 0.35 25.50 18.79
C LYS A 306 -0.98 25.64 19.52
N ARG A 307 -1.24 26.77 20.20
CA ARG A 307 -2.51 27.01 20.94
C ARG A 307 -3.56 27.86 20.18
N GLY A 308 -3.21 28.38 18.98
CA GLY A 308 -4.09 29.25 18.18
C GLY A 308 -5.02 28.52 17.21
N ASN A 309 -4.76 27.26 16.84
CA ASN A 309 -5.51 26.52 15.80
C ASN A 309 -6.61 25.59 16.33
N GLY A 310 -7.00 25.71 17.60
CA GLY A 310 -7.98 24.80 18.23
C GLY A 310 -9.38 25.37 18.43
N ARG A 311 -9.73 26.56 17.84
CA ARG A 311 -11.00 27.24 18.20
C ARG A 311 -11.78 27.86 17.03
N ALA A 312 -11.81 27.21 15.88
CA ALA A 312 -12.68 27.64 14.78
C ALA A 312 -13.27 26.45 14.02
N ALA A 313 -14.05 25.60 14.69
CA ALA A 313 -14.95 24.66 14.04
C ALA A 313 -16.08 24.25 14.99
N ARG A 314 -16.94 25.22 15.36
CA ARG A 314 -18.32 24.98 15.85
C ARG A 314 -19.12 26.27 15.66
N ARG A 315 -19.71 26.42 14.48
CA ARG A 315 -21.04 26.98 14.22
C ARG A 315 -21.53 26.47 12.87
#